data_989cdecbc0b66bf7a040725f0217e1f7
#
_entry.id   989cdecbc0b66bf7a040725f0217e1f7
#
_cell.length_a   1.000
_cell.length_b   1.000
_cell.length_c   1.000
_cell.angle_alpha   90.00
_cell.angle_beta   90.00
_cell.angle_gamma   90.00
#
_symmetry.space_group_name_H-M   'P 1'
#
loop_
_entity.id
_entity.type
_entity.pdbx_description
1 polymer ?
#
loop_
_entity_poly.entity_id
_entity_poly.type
_entity_poly.pdbx_seq_one_letter_code
_entity_poly.pdbx_strand_id
1 'polypeptide(L)'
;KNTEFDLAVAQGAAIYGSGVQPAVSDGGGSEGSAAPAGGGLPLLGSGQEIVLDGRQVTFTNVLSKSVGVLFFDSDTKGDYIDFLAHAQDKLPVHTTLTAATVEDHQTSVEIQLYEQSGEAESREVEHNKRITPEGVDPRITGLPDLPAGSPIELTLSITNEGLASLHAVEPTSGHELTLEASLSTMQPEELEQ
;
A
#
# COMPACT_ATOMS: atom_id res chain seq x y z
N LYS A 1 13.02 12.50 37.22
CA LYS A 1 14.09 12.00 36.33
C LYS A 1 13.56 12.15 34.91
N ASN A 2 13.83 13.31 34.31
CA ASN A 2 13.59 13.49 32.86
C ASN A 2 14.54 12.56 32.14
N THR A 3 13.99 11.70 31.39
CA THR A 3 14.74 10.78 30.56
C THR A 3 15.06 11.46 29.22
N GLU A 4 16.23 11.18 28.70
CA GLU A 4 16.73 11.72 27.43
C GLU A 4 15.76 11.48 26.22
N PHE A 5 14.77 10.60 26.40
CA PHE A 5 13.75 10.31 25.39
C PHE A 5 12.82 11.49 25.11
N ASP A 6 12.41 12.24 26.15
CA ASP A 6 11.54 13.40 25.96
C ASP A 6 12.26 14.52 25.20
N LEU A 7 13.58 14.62 25.39
CA LEU A 7 14.41 15.58 24.69
C LEU A 7 14.60 15.21 23.22
N ALA A 8 14.74 13.91 22.92
CA ALA A 8 14.88 13.41 21.55
C ALA A 8 13.61 13.61 20.73
N VAL A 9 12.44 13.39 21.33
CA VAL A 9 11.13 13.65 20.69
C VAL A 9 10.93 15.15 20.45
N ALA A 10 11.28 15.99 21.44
CA ALA A 10 11.20 17.43 21.31
C ALA A 10 12.17 17.98 20.24
N GLN A 11 13.37 17.42 20.13
CA GLN A 11 14.32 17.79 19.08
C GLN A 11 13.84 17.34 17.68
N GLY A 12 13.24 16.17 17.56
CA GLY A 12 12.63 15.69 16.33
C GLY A 12 11.49 16.59 15.86
N ALA A 13 10.60 16.98 16.77
CA ALA A 13 9.51 17.91 16.49
C ALA A 13 9.98 19.32 16.09
N ALA A 14 11.07 19.79 16.70
CA ALA A 14 11.69 21.08 16.35
C ALA A 14 12.34 21.07 14.96
N ILE A 15 12.90 19.94 14.53
CA ILE A 15 13.46 19.78 13.19
C ILE A 15 12.34 19.81 12.13
N TYR A 16 11.19 19.22 12.43
CA TYR A 16 10.01 19.30 11.55
C TYR A 16 9.39 20.70 11.47
N GLY A 17 9.49 21.49 12.56
CA GLY A 17 8.91 22.84 12.65
C GLY A 17 9.82 23.97 12.17
N SER A 18 11.12 23.78 12.10
CA SER A 18 12.09 24.82 11.79
C SER A 18 12.50 24.89 10.33
N GLY A 19 11.53 24.97 9.43
CA GLY A 19 11.79 25.60 8.16
C GLY A 19 12.22 24.71 7.02
N VAL A 20 11.24 24.23 6.39
CA VAL A 20 11.32 23.90 4.97
C VAL A 20 11.14 25.22 4.19
N GLN A 21 12.21 25.86 3.81
CA GLN A 21 12.18 26.74 2.65
C GLN A 21 12.44 25.86 1.45
N PRO A 22 11.48 25.73 0.52
CA PRO A 22 11.75 25.07 -0.74
C PRO A 22 12.84 25.85 -1.47
N ALA A 23 13.87 25.18 -1.94
CA ALA A 23 14.83 25.75 -2.87
C ALA A 23 14.06 26.15 -4.14
N VAL A 24 13.81 27.44 -4.28
CA VAL A 24 13.24 28.01 -5.50
C VAL A 24 14.37 28.05 -6.51
N SER A 25 14.32 27.16 -7.49
CA SER A 25 15.11 27.33 -8.71
C SER A 25 14.52 28.49 -9.48
N ASP A 26 15.32 29.55 -9.61
CA ASP A 26 15.01 30.77 -10.32
C ASP A 26 14.73 30.49 -11.82
N GLY A 27 13.54 30.85 -12.24
CA GLY A 27 13.11 30.71 -13.63
C GLY A 27 11.78 31.45 -13.89
N GLY A 28 11.87 32.75 -13.92
CA GLY A 28 11.08 33.72 -14.67
C GLY A 28 9.56 33.61 -14.82
N GLY A 29 8.84 34.57 -14.23
CA GLY A 29 7.72 35.21 -14.92
C GLY A 29 6.31 35.05 -14.38
N SER A 30 5.78 36.16 -13.84
CA SER A 30 4.40 36.65 -13.95
C SER A 30 3.34 36.27 -12.90
N GLU A 31 3.12 37.24 -12.03
CA GLU A 31 1.87 37.81 -11.49
C GLU A 31 0.66 36.95 -11.05
N GLY A 32 0.37 37.04 -9.76
CA GLY A 32 -0.98 37.31 -9.27
C GLY A 32 -1.81 36.16 -8.80
N SER A 33 -1.86 35.91 -7.51
CA SER A 33 -3.10 35.90 -6.74
C SER A 33 -2.87 35.37 -5.31
N ALA A 34 -3.59 35.98 -4.39
CA ALA A 34 -3.53 35.87 -2.94
C ALA A 34 -3.56 34.41 -2.41
N ALA A 35 -2.69 34.16 -1.44
CA ALA A 35 -2.71 32.96 -0.62
C ALA A 35 -3.88 32.99 0.37
N PRO A 36 -4.60 31.88 0.61
CA PRO A 36 -5.33 31.71 1.84
C PRO A 36 -4.39 31.16 2.93
N ALA A 37 -4.34 31.86 4.04
CA ALA A 37 -3.68 31.44 5.26
C ALA A 37 -4.35 30.17 5.81
N GLY A 38 -3.68 29.06 5.67
CA GLY A 38 -4.02 27.81 6.30
C GLY A 38 -2.73 26.97 6.32
N GLY A 39 -2.01 27.03 7.46
CA GLY A 39 -0.74 26.34 7.62
C GLY A 39 -0.88 24.81 7.69
N GLY A 40 -1.12 24.18 6.56
CA GLY A 40 -0.88 22.76 6.36
C GLY A 40 0.56 22.59 5.93
N LEU A 41 1.33 21.81 6.71
CA LEU A 41 2.65 21.38 6.27
C LEU A 41 2.50 20.64 4.93
N PRO A 42 3.32 20.94 3.92
CA PRO A 42 3.30 20.16 2.71
C PRO A 42 3.61 18.70 3.07
N LEU A 43 2.73 17.80 2.65
CA LEU A 43 3.00 16.38 2.72
C LEU A 43 4.28 16.11 1.92
N LEU A 44 5.36 15.79 2.64
CA LEU A 44 6.63 15.44 2.01
C LEU A 44 6.42 14.11 1.27
N GLY A 45 6.41 14.16 -0.05
CA GLY A 45 6.34 12.96 -0.89
C GLY A 45 7.61 12.11 -0.74
N SER A 46 7.46 10.82 -0.92
CA SER A 46 8.61 9.90 -0.96
C SER A 46 9.59 10.31 -2.06
N GLY A 47 10.89 10.34 -1.74
CA GLY A 47 11.94 10.78 -2.65
C GLY A 47 12.21 12.29 -2.65
N GLN A 48 11.52 13.08 -1.82
CA GLN A 48 11.89 14.49 -1.66
C GLN A 48 13.20 14.63 -0.88
N GLU A 49 14.13 15.33 -1.50
CA GLU A 49 15.38 15.73 -0.86
C GLU A 49 15.19 17.11 -0.24
N ILE A 50 15.48 17.22 1.04
CA ILE A 50 15.57 18.53 1.71
C ILE A 50 16.99 18.74 2.23
N VAL A 51 17.43 19.99 2.26
CA VAL A 51 18.71 20.35 2.85
C VAL A 51 18.45 20.90 4.25
N LEU A 52 18.87 20.15 5.27
CA LEU A 52 18.85 20.55 6.68
C LEU A 52 20.29 20.76 7.13
N ASP A 53 20.61 21.95 7.62
CA ASP A 53 21.98 22.31 8.10
C ASP A 53 23.09 21.95 7.10
N GLY A 54 22.85 22.16 5.80
CA GLY A 54 23.81 21.83 4.74
C GLY A 54 23.98 20.32 4.47
N ARG A 55 23.10 19.48 5.04
CA ARG A 55 23.05 18.04 4.77
C ARG A 55 21.83 17.71 3.93
N GLN A 56 22.03 16.93 2.88
CA GLN A 56 20.92 16.34 2.12
C GLN A 56 20.26 15.24 2.94
N VAL A 57 18.94 15.37 3.12
CA VAL A 57 18.11 14.36 3.79
C VAL A 57 17.03 13.93 2.82
N THR A 58 16.96 12.64 2.55
CA THR A 58 15.94 12.04 1.68
C THR A 58 14.89 11.36 2.53
N PHE A 59 13.63 11.70 2.32
CA PHE A 59 12.51 11.02 2.95
C PHE A 59 12.05 9.86 2.08
N THR A 60 11.97 8.69 2.67
CA THR A 60 11.42 7.50 2.01
C THR A 60 10.24 7.00 2.80
N ASN A 61 9.07 6.97 2.18
CA ASN A 61 7.91 6.34 2.77
C ASN A 61 8.09 4.82 2.71
N VAL A 62 7.64 4.15 3.75
CA VAL A 62 7.61 2.68 3.82
C VAL A 62 6.20 2.19 4.09
N LEU A 63 5.93 0.98 3.63
CA LEU A 63 4.66 0.30 3.88
C LEU A 63 4.54 0.00 5.38
N SER A 64 3.45 0.42 6.00
CA SER A 64 3.24 0.23 7.44
C SER A 64 2.80 -1.18 7.81
N LYS A 65 2.07 -1.84 6.92
CA LYS A 65 1.52 -3.19 7.10
C LYS A 65 1.60 -3.97 5.81
N SER A 66 1.82 -5.27 5.92
CA SER A 66 1.90 -6.15 4.77
C SER A 66 0.55 -6.30 4.07
N VAL A 67 0.58 -6.45 2.75
CA VAL A 67 -0.58 -6.62 1.88
C VAL A 67 -0.47 -7.91 1.12
N GLY A 68 -1.52 -8.72 1.16
CA GLY A 68 -1.55 -10.03 0.54
C GLY A 68 -2.88 -10.34 -0.14
N VAL A 69 -2.93 -11.51 -0.73
CA VAL A 69 -4.07 -12.06 -1.46
C VAL A 69 -4.47 -13.39 -0.84
N LEU A 70 -5.77 -13.66 -0.82
CA LEU A 70 -6.33 -14.93 -0.38
C LEU A 70 -6.07 -16.01 -1.43
N PHE A 71 -5.52 -17.13 -1.00
CA PHE A 71 -5.33 -18.33 -1.77
C PHE A 71 -5.97 -19.54 -1.10
N PHE A 72 -6.31 -20.53 -1.91
CA PHE A 72 -6.76 -21.83 -1.45
C PHE A 72 -5.64 -22.86 -1.61
N ASP A 73 -5.34 -23.57 -0.54
CA ASP A 73 -4.39 -24.67 -0.54
C ASP A 73 -5.12 -26.00 -0.79
N SER A 74 -4.85 -26.62 -1.93
CA SER A 74 -5.46 -27.89 -2.34
C SER A 74 -5.06 -29.08 -1.47
N ASP A 75 -3.91 -29.01 -0.80
CA ASP A 75 -3.38 -30.10 0.02
C ASP A 75 -4.03 -30.11 1.41
N THR A 76 -4.08 -28.94 2.05
CA THR A 76 -4.67 -28.78 3.39
C THR A 76 -6.17 -28.52 3.35
N LYS A 77 -6.74 -28.21 2.16
CA LYS A 77 -8.15 -27.80 1.96
C LYS A 77 -8.54 -26.57 2.78
N GLY A 78 -7.61 -25.65 2.92
CA GLY A 78 -7.78 -24.43 3.68
C GLY A 78 -7.40 -23.16 2.92
N ASP A 79 -8.00 -22.05 3.33
CA ASP A 79 -7.65 -20.74 2.82
C ASP A 79 -6.45 -20.18 3.58
N TYR A 80 -5.59 -19.44 2.88
CA TYR A 80 -4.47 -18.75 3.49
C TYR A 80 -4.17 -17.43 2.77
N ILE A 81 -3.50 -16.52 3.47
CA ILE A 81 -3.01 -15.27 2.89
C ILE A 81 -1.55 -15.45 2.47
N ASP A 82 -1.24 -15.08 1.24
CA ASP A 82 0.12 -14.92 0.76
C ASP A 82 0.42 -13.43 0.55
N PHE A 83 1.47 -12.94 1.22
CA PHE A 83 1.82 -11.52 1.20
C PHE A 83 2.69 -11.20 -0.02
N LEU A 84 2.25 -10.21 -0.80
CA LEU A 84 2.95 -9.73 -1.99
C LEU A 84 3.79 -8.48 -1.71
N ALA A 85 3.43 -7.74 -0.67
CA ALA A 85 4.18 -6.59 -0.17
C ALA A 85 4.28 -6.70 1.35
N HIS A 86 5.45 -6.39 1.89
CA HIS A 86 5.76 -6.58 3.31
C HIS A 86 5.87 -5.26 4.04
N ALA A 87 5.54 -5.27 5.33
CA ALA A 87 5.78 -4.11 6.19
C ALA A 87 7.26 -3.68 6.12
N GLN A 88 7.50 -2.38 6.07
CA GLN A 88 8.80 -1.73 5.86
C GLN A 88 9.33 -1.76 4.43
N ASP A 89 8.62 -2.33 3.46
CA ASP A 89 8.97 -2.16 2.05
C ASP A 89 8.91 -0.68 1.66
N LYS A 90 9.91 -0.24 0.90
CA LYS A 90 9.97 1.13 0.40
C LYS A 90 8.88 1.37 -0.64
N LEU A 91 8.13 2.44 -0.47
CA LEU A 91 7.13 2.86 -1.43
C LEU A 91 7.75 3.66 -2.58
N PRO A 92 7.24 3.55 -3.80
CA PRO A 92 6.14 2.68 -4.23
C PRO A 92 6.56 1.20 -4.35
N VAL A 93 5.62 0.28 -4.10
CA VAL A 93 5.83 -1.17 -4.32
C VAL A 93 5.20 -1.60 -5.64
N HIS A 94 5.87 -2.51 -6.32
CA HIS A 94 5.34 -3.18 -7.51
C HIS A 94 5.80 -4.65 -7.50
N THR A 95 4.85 -5.56 -7.37
CA THR A 95 5.13 -7.00 -7.25
C THR A 95 4.21 -7.80 -8.17
N THR A 96 4.76 -8.76 -8.88
CA THR A 96 4.00 -9.68 -9.74
C THR A 96 4.11 -11.10 -9.22
N LEU A 97 3.01 -11.83 -9.20
CA LEU A 97 2.92 -13.22 -8.80
C LEU A 97 2.04 -13.97 -9.82
N THR A 98 2.39 -15.21 -10.13
CA THR A 98 1.54 -16.11 -10.91
C THR A 98 0.83 -17.07 -9.96
N ALA A 99 -0.48 -16.97 -9.89
CA ALA A 99 -1.37 -17.92 -9.24
C ALA A 99 -1.86 -18.99 -10.25
N ALA A 100 -2.58 -19.98 -9.77
CA ALA A 100 -3.17 -21.02 -10.62
C ALA A 100 -4.61 -21.32 -10.20
N THR A 101 -5.44 -21.73 -11.19
CA THR A 101 -6.76 -22.25 -10.92
C THR A 101 -6.66 -23.58 -10.14
N VAL A 102 -7.62 -23.83 -9.25
CA VAL A 102 -7.58 -24.99 -8.35
C VAL A 102 -8.46 -26.14 -8.81
N GLU A 103 -9.42 -25.89 -9.70
CA GLU A 103 -10.38 -26.88 -10.18
C GLU A 103 -10.43 -26.92 -11.72
N ASP A 104 -10.77 -28.08 -12.25
CA ASP A 104 -11.09 -28.23 -13.68
C ASP A 104 -12.42 -27.52 -14.00
N HIS A 105 -12.52 -27.01 -15.20
CA HIS A 105 -13.72 -26.30 -15.69
C HIS A 105 -14.03 -25.00 -14.91
N GLN A 106 -13.00 -24.37 -14.36
CA GLN A 106 -13.15 -23.13 -13.60
C GLN A 106 -13.41 -21.97 -14.55
N THR A 107 -14.61 -21.37 -14.46
CA THR A 107 -15.05 -20.27 -15.33
C THR A 107 -15.02 -18.90 -14.63
N SER A 108 -14.61 -18.88 -13.35
CA SER A 108 -14.40 -17.65 -12.58
C SER A 108 -13.34 -17.85 -11.52
N VAL A 109 -12.64 -16.78 -11.19
CA VAL A 109 -11.66 -16.74 -10.10
C VAL A 109 -11.99 -15.57 -9.20
N GLU A 110 -12.17 -15.84 -7.91
CA GLU A 110 -12.36 -14.80 -6.89
C GLU A 110 -11.00 -14.38 -6.32
N ILE A 111 -10.79 -13.06 -6.24
CA ILE A 111 -9.54 -12.47 -5.77
C ILE A 111 -9.86 -11.49 -4.64
N GLN A 112 -9.29 -11.71 -3.48
CA GLN A 112 -9.53 -10.88 -2.31
C GLN A 112 -8.22 -10.34 -1.74
N LEU A 113 -8.21 -9.02 -1.47
CA LEU A 113 -7.09 -8.32 -0.85
C LEU A 113 -7.23 -8.29 0.67
N TYR A 114 -6.12 -8.53 1.34
CA TYR A 114 -6.00 -8.49 2.80
C TYR A 114 -4.82 -7.63 3.24
N GLU A 115 -4.99 -6.96 4.36
CA GLU A 115 -3.96 -6.20 5.06
C GLU A 115 -3.68 -6.89 6.41
N GLN A 116 -2.42 -6.95 6.79
CA GLN A 116 -1.97 -7.44 8.09
C GLN A 116 -2.67 -6.68 9.22
N SER A 117 -3.31 -7.37 10.16
CA SER A 117 -3.94 -6.74 11.34
C SER A 117 -3.05 -6.75 12.57
N GLY A 118 -2.28 -7.83 12.78
CA GLY A 118 -1.39 -7.98 13.93
C GLY A 118 -0.03 -7.28 13.78
N GLU A 119 0.81 -7.47 14.78
CA GLU A 119 2.20 -6.96 14.76
C GLU A 119 3.13 -7.77 13.86
N ALA A 120 2.79 -9.02 13.57
CA ALA A 120 3.51 -9.91 12.69
C ALA A 120 2.61 -10.44 11.58
N GLU A 121 3.22 -10.82 10.47
CA GLU A 121 2.52 -11.50 9.39
C GLU A 121 1.98 -12.85 9.85
N SER A 122 0.73 -13.13 9.50
CA SER A 122 0.11 -14.43 9.70
C SER A 122 -0.58 -14.84 8.40
N ARG A 123 -0.40 -16.10 8.00
CA ARG A 123 -1.09 -16.65 6.83
C ARG A 123 -2.56 -17.00 7.11
N GLU A 124 -2.97 -16.99 8.39
CA GLU A 124 -4.35 -17.28 8.79
C GLU A 124 -5.27 -16.11 8.46
N VAL A 125 -6.37 -16.40 7.77
CA VAL A 125 -7.32 -15.38 7.26
C VAL A 125 -7.87 -14.52 8.39
N GLU A 126 -8.20 -15.13 9.52
CA GLU A 126 -8.78 -14.48 10.70
C GLU A 126 -7.84 -13.51 11.42
N HIS A 127 -6.53 -13.62 11.17
CA HIS A 127 -5.51 -12.71 11.69
C HIS A 127 -5.23 -11.52 10.76
N ASN A 128 -6.02 -11.37 9.71
CA ASN A 128 -5.85 -10.31 8.71
C ASN A 128 -7.18 -9.59 8.46
N LYS A 129 -7.08 -8.37 7.96
CA LYS A 129 -8.21 -7.53 7.63
C LYS A 129 -8.46 -7.56 6.13
N ARG A 130 -9.65 -7.98 5.72
CA ARG A 130 -10.06 -7.85 4.32
C ARG A 130 -10.19 -6.37 3.96
N ILE A 131 -9.52 -5.96 2.88
CA ILE A 131 -9.55 -4.60 2.34
C ILE A 131 -10.14 -4.54 0.92
N THR A 132 -10.61 -5.67 0.38
CA THR A 132 -11.35 -5.67 -0.88
C THR A 132 -12.53 -4.71 -0.78
N PRO A 133 -12.70 -3.76 -1.74
CA PRO A 133 -13.76 -2.76 -1.66
C PRO A 133 -15.15 -3.38 -1.58
N GLU A 134 -16.01 -2.82 -0.76
CA GLU A 134 -17.41 -3.22 -0.70
C GLU A 134 -18.15 -2.77 -1.97
N GLY A 135 -19.02 -3.64 -2.48
CA GLY A 135 -19.82 -3.35 -3.69
C GLY A 135 -19.10 -3.56 -5.01
N VAL A 136 -17.84 -3.96 -4.99
CA VAL A 136 -17.10 -4.43 -6.18
C VAL A 136 -17.15 -5.95 -6.21
N ASP A 137 -17.51 -6.54 -7.36
CA ASP A 137 -17.39 -7.99 -7.52
C ASP A 137 -15.90 -8.35 -7.69
N PRO A 138 -15.31 -9.07 -6.73
CA PRO A 138 -13.89 -9.40 -6.77
C PRO A 138 -13.59 -10.61 -7.65
N ARG A 139 -14.38 -10.84 -8.69
CA ARG A 139 -14.25 -12.02 -9.55
C ARG A 139 -13.88 -11.66 -10.98
N ILE A 140 -12.90 -12.35 -11.51
CA ILE A 140 -12.74 -12.49 -12.95
C ILE A 140 -13.79 -13.50 -13.39
N THR A 141 -14.70 -13.11 -14.27
CA THR A 141 -15.77 -13.96 -14.78
C THR A 141 -15.69 -14.12 -16.27
N GLY A 142 -16.40 -15.10 -16.83
CA GLY A 142 -16.41 -15.36 -18.27
C GLY A 142 -15.13 -16.00 -18.78
N LEU A 143 -14.35 -16.59 -17.89
CA LEU A 143 -13.16 -17.35 -18.27
C LEU A 143 -13.54 -18.52 -19.17
N PRO A 144 -12.70 -18.88 -20.15
CA PRO A 144 -12.88 -20.10 -20.91
C PRO A 144 -12.86 -21.31 -19.96
N ASP A 145 -13.26 -22.46 -20.46
CA ASP A 145 -13.18 -23.70 -19.71
C ASP A 145 -11.72 -24.05 -19.39
N LEU A 146 -11.27 -23.61 -18.21
CA LEU A 146 -9.88 -23.74 -17.78
C LEU A 146 -9.67 -25.02 -16.98
N PRO A 147 -8.63 -25.79 -17.28
CA PRO A 147 -8.21 -26.89 -16.42
C PRO A 147 -7.56 -26.38 -15.14
N ALA A 148 -7.54 -27.23 -14.09
CA ALA A 148 -6.77 -26.95 -12.91
C ALA A 148 -5.29 -26.67 -13.25
N GLY A 149 -4.69 -25.70 -12.55
CA GLY A 149 -3.31 -25.29 -12.82
C GLY A 149 -3.17 -24.23 -13.91
N SER A 150 -4.26 -23.70 -14.46
CA SER A 150 -4.18 -22.59 -15.43
C SER A 150 -3.67 -21.31 -14.75
N PRO A 151 -2.74 -20.58 -15.39
CA PRO A 151 -2.10 -19.42 -14.77
C PRO A 151 -3.05 -18.23 -14.68
N ILE A 152 -2.97 -17.51 -13.55
CA ILE A 152 -3.56 -16.19 -13.33
C ILE A 152 -2.43 -15.27 -12.91
N GLU A 153 -2.16 -14.24 -13.68
CA GLU A 153 -1.12 -13.27 -13.36
C GLU A 153 -1.68 -12.18 -12.44
N LEU A 154 -1.06 -11.97 -11.30
CA LEU A 154 -1.42 -10.96 -10.30
C LEU A 154 -0.32 -9.92 -10.22
N THR A 155 -0.66 -8.66 -10.36
CA THR A 155 0.26 -7.54 -10.20
C THR A 155 -0.27 -6.59 -9.13
N LEU A 156 0.44 -6.50 -8.01
CA LEU A 156 0.17 -5.57 -6.93
C LEU A 156 1.04 -4.34 -7.08
N SER A 157 0.41 -3.17 -7.07
CA SER A 157 1.08 -1.87 -7.06
C SER A 157 0.57 -1.07 -5.86
N ILE A 158 1.49 -0.49 -5.07
CA ILE A 158 1.13 0.37 -3.94
C ILE A 158 1.82 1.70 -4.14
N THR A 159 1.04 2.79 -4.16
CA THR A 159 1.56 4.14 -4.34
C THR A 159 2.16 4.71 -3.05
N ASN A 160 2.85 5.85 -3.17
CA ASN A 160 3.40 6.57 -2.01
C ASN A 160 2.33 7.05 -1.02
N GLU A 161 1.10 7.20 -1.50
CA GLU A 161 -0.06 7.66 -0.73
C GLU A 161 -0.81 6.50 -0.04
N GLY A 162 -0.35 5.25 -0.25
CA GLY A 162 -0.98 4.07 0.34
C GLY A 162 -2.21 3.57 -0.41
N LEU A 163 -2.34 3.87 -1.70
CA LEU A 163 -3.33 3.26 -2.57
C LEU A 163 -2.77 1.94 -3.12
N ALA A 164 -3.41 0.83 -2.78
CA ALA A 164 -3.11 -0.48 -3.32
C ALA A 164 -4.00 -0.77 -4.52
N SER A 165 -3.41 -1.13 -5.64
CA SER A 165 -4.10 -1.58 -6.85
C SER A 165 -3.62 -2.99 -7.19
N LEU A 166 -4.55 -3.95 -7.26
CA LEU A 166 -4.28 -5.31 -7.70
C LEU A 166 -4.90 -5.51 -9.07
N HIS A 167 -4.06 -5.80 -10.04
CA HIS A 167 -4.47 -6.17 -11.39
C HIS A 167 -4.27 -7.67 -11.57
N ALA A 168 -5.32 -8.36 -11.98
CA ALA A 168 -5.33 -9.79 -12.21
C ALA A 168 -5.72 -10.09 -13.64
N VAL A 169 -4.98 -10.93 -14.33
CA VAL A 169 -5.20 -11.28 -15.75
C VAL A 169 -5.13 -12.79 -15.95
N GLU A 170 -6.10 -13.33 -16.68
CA GLU A 170 -5.98 -14.66 -17.27
C GLU A 170 -5.36 -14.51 -18.67
N PRO A 171 -4.11 -14.96 -18.89
CA PRO A 171 -3.35 -14.60 -20.09
C PRO A 171 -3.85 -15.27 -21.38
N THR A 172 -4.59 -16.37 -21.30
CA THR A 172 -5.08 -17.08 -22.49
C THR A 172 -6.26 -16.37 -23.15
N SER A 173 -7.20 -15.89 -22.33
CA SER A 173 -8.41 -15.20 -22.81
C SER A 173 -8.29 -13.68 -22.74
N GLY A 174 -7.36 -13.17 -21.94
CA GLY A 174 -7.20 -11.74 -21.68
C GLY A 174 -8.27 -11.15 -20.76
N HIS A 175 -9.04 -11.99 -20.06
CA HIS A 175 -9.96 -11.50 -19.03
C HIS A 175 -9.18 -10.96 -17.86
N GLU A 176 -9.58 -9.80 -17.38
CA GLU A 176 -8.87 -9.06 -16.33
C GLU A 176 -9.81 -8.50 -15.26
N LEU A 177 -9.26 -8.24 -14.10
CA LEU A 177 -9.91 -7.56 -12.98
C LEU A 177 -8.91 -6.59 -12.35
N THR A 178 -9.38 -5.40 -12.02
CA THR A 178 -8.60 -4.46 -11.20
C THR A 178 -9.37 -4.16 -9.92
N LEU A 179 -8.69 -4.30 -8.79
CA LEU A 179 -9.19 -3.95 -7.46
C LEU A 179 -8.33 -2.83 -6.90
N GLU A 180 -8.95 -1.79 -6.37
CA GLU A 180 -8.26 -0.69 -5.71
C GLU A 180 -8.74 -0.58 -4.26
N ALA A 181 -7.81 -0.49 -3.33
CA ALA A 181 -8.08 -0.38 -1.91
C ALA A 181 -7.15 0.65 -1.26
N SER A 182 -7.70 1.49 -0.39
CA SER A 182 -6.88 2.35 0.46
C SER A 182 -6.38 1.54 1.65
N LEU A 183 -5.07 1.58 1.87
CA LEU A 183 -4.46 0.95 3.03
C LEU A 183 -4.77 1.76 4.29
N SER A 184 -4.86 1.07 5.43
CA SER A 184 -5.00 1.73 6.71
C SER A 184 -3.74 2.53 7.01
N THR A 185 -3.76 3.82 6.67
CA THR A 185 -2.79 4.75 7.26
C THR A 185 -3.07 4.77 8.76
N MET A 186 -2.04 4.70 9.60
CA MET A 186 -2.21 4.92 11.03
C MET A 186 -2.92 6.27 11.22
N GLN A 187 -4.24 6.24 11.41
CA GLN A 187 -4.90 7.36 12.06
C GLN A 187 -4.43 7.28 13.51
N PRO A 188 -3.97 8.40 14.10
CA PRO A 188 -3.74 8.41 15.53
C PRO A 188 -5.07 7.97 16.16
N GLU A 189 -5.04 6.89 16.94
CA GLU A 189 -6.19 6.51 17.76
C GLU A 189 -6.58 7.75 18.55
N GLU A 190 -7.79 8.26 18.29
CA GLU A 190 -8.44 9.17 19.22
C GLU A 190 -8.57 8.38 20.52
N LEU A 191 -7.70 8.71 21.47
CA LEU A 191 -7.86 8.32 22.85
C LEU A 191 -9.12 9.02 23.37
N GLU A 192 -10.26 8.37 23.20
CA GLU A 192 -11.45 8.71 24.00
C GLU A 192 -11.14 8.36 25.45
N GLN A 193 -11.04 9.41 26.26
CA GLN A 193 -11.07 9.31 27.73
C GLN A 193 -12.49 9.16 28.22
#